data_b9e7288df1fc04eb7556bfd26a2bf36b
#
_entry.id   b9e7288df1fc04eb7556bfd26a2bf36b
#
_cell.length_a   1.000
_cell.length_b   1.000
_cell.length_c   1.000
_cell.angle_alpha   90.00
_cell.angle_beta   90.00
_cell.angle_gamma   90.00
#
_symmetry.space_group_name_H-M   'P 1'
#
loop_
_entity.id
_entity.type
_entity.pdbx_description
1 polymer ?
#
loop_
_entity_poly.entity_id
_entity_poly.type
_entity_poly.pdbx_seq_one_letter_code
_entity_poly.pdbx_strand_id
1 'polypeptide(L)'
;MTVLLVAAVALSFGLSIVAQSTTDARISRSENESARTFNAAEAGIEKALENLAAGSGTIPNVGGLAVNYDVSSQNYLDGNYKENETAQVILGSHPASAAVSITCAAPADLEIITINKSNYEVKKAIQACDSNAQCFALTDRFEWLMRLRPLGSGTDIRVIGESYDLPPQIYQVDSRAQSPTLETKAIQVTRTEPALPPIFDYVLFSGSSLVQ
;
A
#
# COMPACT_ATOMS: atom_id res chain seq x y z
N MET A 1 -57.13 -29.93 -35.37
CA MET A 1 -55.67 -29.64 -35.72
C MET A 1 -55.22 -28.25 -35.30
N THR A 2 -55.94 -27.16 -35.63
CA THR A 2 -55.53 -25.76 -35.30
C THR A 2 -55.46 -25.49 -33.81
N VAL A 3 -56.35 -26.01 -32.98
CA VAL A 3 -56.33 -25.81 -31.50
C VAL A 3 -55.08 -26.44 -30.84
N LEU A 4 -54.70 -27.62 -31.29
CA LEU A 4 -53.46 -28.28 -30.77
C LEU A 4 -52.22 -27.52 -31.15
N LEU A 5 -52.17 -26.92 -32.32
CA LEU A 5 -51.04 -26.14 -32.77
C LEU A 5 -50.90 -24.82 -31.96
N VAL A 6 -52.00 -24.12 -31.70
CA VAL A 6 -52.05 -22.94 -30.86
C VAL A 6 -51.63 -23.25 -29.42
N ALA A 7 -52.11 -24.38 -28.86
CA ALA A 7 -51.76 -24.82 -27.53
C ALA A 7 -50.25 -25.13 -27.42
N ALA A 8 -49.67 -25.81 -28.41
CA ALA A 8 -48.24 -26.10 -28.42
C ALA A 8 -47.36 -24.85 -28.50
N VAL A 9 -47.77 -23.85 -29.29
CA VAL A 9 -47.08 -22.57 -29.37
C VAL A 9 -47.16 -21.80 -28.03
N ALA A 10 -48.37 -21.75 -27.44
CA ALA A 10 -48.54 -21.07 -26.15
C ALA A 10 -47.70 -21.72 -25.02
N LEU A 11 -47.64 -23.06 -25.00
CA LEU A 11 -46.79 -23.79 -24.05
C LEU A 11 -45.29 -23.50 -24.25
N SER A 12 -44.83 -23.44 -25.49
CA SER A 12 -43.40 -23.13 -25.76
C SER A 12 -43.02 -21.71 -25.36
N PHE A 13 -43.89 -20.73 -25.57
CA PHE A 13 -43.66 -19.36 -25.05
C PHE A 13 -43.70 -19.31 -23.52
N GLY A 14 -44.64 -19.97 -22.87
CA GLY A 14 -44.72 -20.05 -21.43
C GLY A 14 -43.49 -20.66 -20.80
N LEU A 15 -42.99 -21.79 -21.34
CA LEU A 15 -41.74 -22.42 -20.89
C LEU A 15 -40.52 -21.53 -21.09
N SER A 16 -40.44 -20.81 -22.20
CA SER A 16 -39.35 -19.87 -22.47
C SER A 16 -39.30 -18.74 -21.44
N ILE A 17 -40.44 -18.13 -21.10
CA ILE A 17 -40.51 -17.06 -20.09
C ILE A 17 -40.11 -17.57 -18.71
N VAL A 18 -40.55 -18.77 -18.32
CA VAL A 18 -40.18 -19.38 -17.03
C VAL A 18 -38.69 -19.67 -16.98
N ALA A 19 -38.11 -20.21 -18.06
CA ALA A 19 -36.69 -20.49 -18.14
C ALA A 19 -35.86 -19.21 -18.02
N GLN A 20 -36.23 -18.13 -18.68
CA GLN A 20 -35.59 -16.83 -18.59
C GLN A 20 -35.69 -16.25 -17.18
N SER A 21 -36.89 -16.25 -16.58
CA SER A 21 -37.12 -15.76 -15.22
C SER A 21 -36.27 -16.50 -14.16
N THR A 22 -36.12 -17.82 -14.31
CA THR A 22 -35.28 -18.62 -13.40
C THR A 22 -33.78 -18.30 -13.57
N THR A 23 -33.35 -18.03 -14.81
CA THR A 23 -32.00 -17.63 -15.10
C THR A 23 -31.70 -16.25 -14.51
N ASP A 24 -32.57 -15.28 -14.71
CA ASP A 24 -32.44 -13.93 -14.16
C ASP A 24 -32.40 -13.94 -12.62
N ALA A 25 -33.24 -14.76 -11.99
CA ALA A 25 -33.23 -14.94 -10.54
C ALA A 25 -31.94 -15.56 -10.02
N ARG A 26 -31.31 -16.49 -10.77
CA ARG A 26 -30.00 -17.06 -10.42
C ARG A 26 -28.89 -16.03 -10.57
N ILE A 27 -28.87 -15.26 -11.64
CA ILE A 27 -27.91 -14.19 -11.88
C ILE A 27 -28.01 -13.16 -10.75
N SER A 28 -29.22 -12.68 -10.44
CA SER A 28 -29.43 -11.70 -9.37
C SER A 28 -28.96 -12.21 -7.99
N ARG A 29 -29.19 -13.51 -7.69
CA ARG A 29 -28.66 -14.10 -6.44
C ARG A 29 -27.13 -14.17 -6.43
N SER A 30 -26.53 -14.57 -7.54
CA SER A 30 -25.07 -14.63 -7.67
C SER A 30 -24.43 -13.24 -7.52
N GLU A 31 -25.03 -12.22 -8.14
CA GLU A 31 -24.57 -10.83 -8.02
C GLU A 31 -24.67 -10.32 -6.58
N ASN A 32 -25.80 -10.57 -5.92
CA ASN A 32 -25.98 -10.19 -4.51
C ASN A 32 -25.00 -10.90 -3.59
N GLU A 33 -24.72 -12.19 -3.83
CA GLU A 33 -23.75 -12.94 -3.04
C GLU A 33 -22.33 -12.45 -3.27
N SER A 34 -21.98 -12.16 -4.52
CA SER A 34 -20.70 -11.57 -4.90
C SER A 34 -20.49 -10.20 -4.23
N ALA A 35 -21.49 -9.31 -4.31
CA ALA A 35 -21.43 -7.99 -3.66
C ALA A 35 -21.30 -8.11 -2.14
N ARG A 36 -22.07 -9.02 -1.51
CA ARG A 36 -22.00 -9.27 -0.07
C ARG A 36 -20.62 -9.79 0.35
N THR A 37 -20.03 -10.71 -0.44
CA THR A 37 -18.71 -11.26 -0.17
C THR A 37 -17.62 -10.20 -0.34
N PHE A 38 -17.75 -9.33 -1.34
CA PHE A 38 -16.84 -8.21 -1.55
C PHE A 38 -16.91 -7.19 -0.39
N ASN A 39 -18.11 -6.75 0.00
CA ASN A 39 -18.28 -5.84 1.14
C ASN A 39 -17.77 -6.43 2.45
N ALA A 40 -17.87 -7.75 2.61
CA ALA A 40 -17.30 -8.43 3.76
C ALA A 40 -15.74 -8.37 3.74
N ALA A 41 -15.12 -8.57 2.57
CA ALA A 41 -13.68 -8.42 2.44
C ALA A 41 -13.22 -6.96 2.68
N GLU A 42 -13.99 -5.96 2.24
CA GLU A 42 -13.72 -4.54 2.55
C GLU A 42 -13.76 -4.27 4.05
N ALA A 43 -14.74 -4.80 4.78
CA ALA A 43 -14.78 -4.67 6.23
C ALA A 43 -13.55 -5.28 6.93
N GLY A 44 -12.95 -6.31 6.35
CA GLY A 44 -11.67 -6.86 6.81
C GLY A 44 -10.51 -5.88 6.64
N ILE A 45 -10.45 -5.18 5.51
CA ILE A 45 -9.46 -4.12 5.28
C ILE A 45 -9.65 -2.97 6.28
N GLU A 46 -10.88 -2.48 6.47
CA GLU A 46 -11.17 -1.42 7.42
C GLU A 46 -10.72 -1.79 8.83
N LYS A 47 -11.01 -3.02 9.26
CA LYS A 47 -10.61 -3.51 10.58
C LYS A 47 -9.10 -3.63 10.74
N ALA A 48 -8.40 -4.07 9.70
CA ALA A 48 -6.95 -4.14 9.70
C ALA A 48 -6.30 -2.74 9.72
N LEU A 49 -6.88 -1.77 9.00
CA LEU A 49 -6.40 -0.38 8.98
C LEU A 49 -6.64 0.38 10.30
N GLU A 50 -7.58 -0.06 11.12
CA GLU A 50 -7.82 0.48 12.46
C GLU A 50 -6.64 0.23 13.41
N ASN A 51 -5.97 -0.91 13.23
CA ASN A 51 -4.79 -1.28 14.00
C ASN A 51 -3.75 -1.94 13.08
N LEU A 52 -2.85 -1.14 12.52
CA LEU A 52 -1.79 -1.57 11.60
C LEU A 52 -0.64 -2.29 12.34
N ALA A 53 -0.96 -3.25 13.18
CA ALA A 53 0.04 -4.16 13.72
C ALA A 53 0.19 -5.37 12.80
N ALA A 54 1.43 -5.74 12.48
CA ALA A 54 1.68 -6.96 11.70
C ALA A 54 1.07 -8.18 12.41
N GLY A 55 0.35 -8.99 11.66
CA GLY A 55 -0.33 -10.17 12.18
C GLY A 55 -1.62 -10.46 11.43
N SER A 56 -2.24 -11.57 11.76
CA SER A 56 -3.50 -12.02 11.17
C SER A 56 -4.66 -11.91 12.15
N GLY A 57 -5.85 -11.69 11.62
CA GLY A 57 -7.06 -11.64 12.41
C GLY A 57 -8.27 -12.22 11.66
N THR A 58 -9.32 -12.48 12.41
CA THR A 58 -10.58 -12.97 11.85
C THR A 58 -11.74 -12.15 12.41
N ILE A 59 -12.64 -11.72 11.55
CA ILE A 59 -13.93 -11.15 11.94
C ILE A 59 -14.98 -12.25 11.75
N PRO A 60 -15.60 -12.75 12.82
CA PRO A 60 -16.41 -13.96 12.74
C PRO A 60 -17.73 -13.76 11.99
N ASN A 61 -18.24 -12.53 11.91
CA ASN A 61 -19.54 -12.26 11.32
C ASN A 61 -19.62 -10.88 10.69
N VAL A 62 -19.47 -10.82 9.38
CA VAL A 62 -19.77 -9.64 8.56
C VAL A 62 -20.87 -10.01 7.58
N GLY A 63 -22.10 -9.57 7.87
CA GLY A 63 -23.25 -9.96 7.06
C GLY A 63 -23.47 -11.50 6.98
N GLY A 64 -23.04 -12.27 8.00
CA GLY A 64 -23.13 -13.74 8.01
C GLY A 64 -21.95 -14.47 7.36
N LEU A 65 -20.88 -13.76 7.03
CA LEU A 65 -19.64 -14.33 6.47
C LEU A 65 -18.49 -14.17 7.45
N ALA A 66 -17.58 -15.13 7.49
CA ALA A 66 -16.31 -14.99 8.18
C ALA A 66 -15.29 -14.32 7.25
N VAL A 67 -14.53 -13.40 7.81
CA VAL A 67 -13.50 -12.65 7.07
C VAL A 67 -12.16 -12.88 7.76
N ASN A 68 -11.17 -13.26 6.99
CA ASN A 68 -9.80 -13.38 7.44
C ASN A 68 -9.00 -12.22 6.85
N TYR A 69 -8.18 -11.56 7.66
CA TYR A 69 -7.25 -10.56 7.19
C TYR A 69 -5.85 -10.83 7.72
N ASP A 70 -4.87 -10.40 6.95
CA ASP A 70 -3.45 -10.47 7.29
C ASP A 70 -2.80 -9.12 7.03
N VAL A 71 -1.98 -8.68 7.99
CA VAL A 71 -1.21 -7.44 7.89
C VAL A 71 0.26 -7.80 7.92
N SER A 72 0.94 -7.57 6.83
CA SER A 72 2.39 -7.66 6.73
C SER A 72 3.01 -6.28 6.69
N SER A 73 4.24 -6.16 7.14
CA SER A 73 4.98 -4.90 7.12
C SER A 73 6.37 -5.11 6.51
N GLN A 74 6.86 -4.08 5.86
CA GLN A 74 8.16 -4.05 5.22
C GLN A 74 9.01 -2.96 5.85
N ASN A 75 10.12 -3.36 6.49
CA ASN A 75 11.02 -2.47 7.24
C ASN A 75 12.15 -1.89 6.38
N TYR A 76 11.90 -1.75 5.10
CA TYR A 76 12.82 -1.12 4.14
C TYR A 76 12.02 -0.37 3.10
N LEU A 77 12.63 0.63 2.50
CA LEU A 77 12.11 1.27 1.32
C LEU A 77 12.66 0.56 0.08
N ASP A 78 11.81 0.33 -0.91
CA ASP A 78 12.20 -0.17 -2.23
C ASP A 78 11.21 0.39 -3.26
N GLY A 79 11.71 1.13 -4.25
CA GLY A 79 10.86 1.74 -5.25
C GLY A 79 11.62 2.44 -6.37
N ASN A 80 10.93 2.61 -7.50
CA ASN A 80 11.43 3.36 -8.64
C ASN A 80 11.07 4.83 -8.48
N TYR A 81 12.06 5.70 -8.54
CA TYR A 81 11.92 7.15 -8.40
C TYR A 81 12.49 7.84 -9.63
N LYS A 82 11.69 8.70 -10.23
CA LYS A 82 12.12 9.53 -11.36
C LYS A 82 13.03 10.65 -10.88
N GLU A 83 13.71 11.28 -11.83
CA GLU A 83 14.46 12.50 -11.54
C GLU A 83 13.60 13.52 -10.79
N ASN A 84 14.13 14.06 -9.70
CA ASN A 84 13.47 15.04 -8.80
C ASN A 84 12.22 14.50 -8.05
N GLU A 85 11.89 13.24 -8.16
CA GLU A 85 10.90 12.60 -7.30
C GLU A 85 11.53 12.26 -5.94
N THR A 86 10.79 12.48 -4.87
CA THR A 86 11.33 12.28 -3.52
C THR A 86 10.81 11.00 -2.89
N ALA A 87 11.73 10.11 -2.54
CA ALA A 87 11.51 9.00 -1.64
C ALA A 87 11.57 9.47 -0.18
N GLN A 88 10.67 8.98 0.66
CA GLN A 88 10.67 9.31 2.09
C GLN A 88 10.83 8.05 2.92
N VAL A 89 11.75 8.08 3.88
CA VAL A 89 12.05 6.98 4.81
C VAL A 89 11.85 7.48 6.24
N ILE A 90 11.04 6.75 7.00
CA ILE A 90 10.91 6.98 8.43
C ILE A 90 12.07 6.27 9.13
N LEU A 91 12.88 7.00 9.86
CA LEU A 91 14.03 6.46 10.58
C LEU A 91 13.63 5.92 11.97
N GLY A 92 12.59 6.49 12.57
CA GLY A 92 12.12 6.10 13.90
C GLY A 92 13.12 6.43 14.99
N SER A 93 13.09 5.63 16.05
CA SER A 93 14.06 5.73 17.15
C SER A 93 15.26 4.84 16.87
N HIS A 94 16.44 5.41 16.85
CA HIS A 94 17.69 4.69 16.56
C HIS A 94 18.82 5.14 17.47
N PRO A 95 19.91 4.36 17.63
CA PRO A 95 21.10 4.76 18.39
C PRO A 95 21.83 5.93 17.69
N ALA A 96 22.64 6.66 18.45
CA ALA A 96 23.37 7.83 17.93
C ALA A 96 24.43 7.49 16.85
N SER A 97 24.83 6.22 16.75
CA SER A 97 25.77 5.72 15.74
C SER A 97 25.08 4.87 14.69
N ALA A 98 23.79 5.07 14.46
CA ALA A 98 23.04 4.32 13.47
C ALA A 98 23.45 4.68 12.05
N ALA A 99 23.30 3.72 11.16
CA ALA A 99 23.54 3.91 9.74
C ALA A 99 22.43 3.21 8.94
N VAL A 100 22.17 3.75 7.78
CA VAL A 100 21.32 3.13 6.76
C VAL A 100 22.17 2.80 5.55
N SER A 101 21.85 1.70 4.91
CA SER A 101 22.46 1.30 3.64
C SER A 101 21.53 1.70 2.51
N ILE A 102 22.08 2.42 1.53
CA ILE A 102 21.36 2.91 0.36
C ILE A 102 21.96 2.26 -0.87
N THR A 103 21.14 1.68 -1.74
CA THR A 103 21.54 1.12 -3.03
C THR A 103 20.67 1.69 -4.13
N CYS A 104 21.28 1.90 -5.29
CA CYS A 104 20.61 2.36 -6.51
C CYS A 104 20.80 1.33 -7.62
N ALA A 105 19.76 1.00 -8.38
CA ALA A 105 19.89 0.06 -9.49
C ALA A 105 20.76 0.61 -10.64
N ALA A 106 20.75 1.93 -10.84
CA ALA A 106 21.60 2.64 -11.78
C ALA A 106 22.37 3.75 -11.03
N PRO A 107 23.61 4.05 -11.46
CA PRO A 107 24.39 5.15 -10.86
C PRO A 107 23.62 6.48 -10.94
N ALA A 108 23.49 7.15 -9.80
CA ALA A 108 22.83 8.44 -9.68
C ALA A 108 23.44 9.22 -8.50
N ASP A 109 23.41 10.53 -8.56
CA ASP A 109 23.65 11.37 -7.41
C ASP A 109 22.33 11.52 -6.63
N LEU A 110 22.36 11.22 -5.34
CA LEU A 110 21.23 11.38 -4.44
C LEU A 110 21.42 12.61 -3.57
N GLU A 111 20.43 13.47 -3.59
CA GLU A 111 20.27 14.48 -2.54
C GLU A 111 19.58 13.81 -1.35
N ILE A 112 20.25 13.81 -0.21
CA ILE A 112 19.80 13.21 1.03
C ILE A 112 19.52 14.34 2.01
N ILE A 113 18.28 14.40 2.49
CA ILE A 113 17.80 15.37 3.47
C ILE A 113 17.39 14.62 4.71
N THR A 114 18.00 14.91 5.87
CA THR A 114 17.54 14.37 7.16
C THR A 114 16.92 15.48 8.00
N ILE A 115 15.85 15.12 8.72
CA ILE A 115 15.10 16.05 9.55
C ILE A 115 15.13 15.55 10.99
N ASN A 116 15.58 16.41 11.90
CA ASN A 116 15.62 16.15 13.32
C ASN A 116 14.27 16.48 13.98
N LYS A 117 13.73 15.55 14.78
CA LYS A 117 12.43 15.71 15.45
C LYS A 117 12.46 16.70 16.61
N SER A 118 13.62 16.86 17.28
CA SER A 118 13.70 17.64 18.51
C SER A 118 13.82 19.15 18.28
N ASN A 119 14.54 19.55 17.23
CA ASN A 119 14.83 20.95 16.91
C ASN A 119 14.42 21.37 15.50
N TYR A 120 13.87 20.41 14.71
CA TYR A 120 13.51 20.60 13.30
C TYR A 120 14.69 21.00 12.41
N GLU A 121 15.90 20.72 12.85
CA GLU A 121 17.10 20.94 12.06
C GLU A 121 17.06 20.04 10.80
N VAL A 122 17.36 20.66 9.68
CA VAL A 122 17.43 19.99 8.38
C VAL A 122 18.88 19.94 7.95
N LYS A 123 19.38 18.73 7.69
CA LYS A 123 20.71 18.50 7.13
C LYS A 123 20.58 18.00 5.72
N LYS A 124 21.43 18.48 4.84
CA LYS A 124 21.47 18.12 3.44
C LYS A 124 22.85 17.62 3.05
N ALA A 125 22.87 16.51 2.34
CA ALA A 125 24.07 15.93 1.74
C ALA A 125 23.78 15.53 0.29
N ILE A 126 24.83 15.47 -0.54
CA ILE A 126 24.78 14.85 -1.86
C ILE A 126 25.75 13.68 -1.83
N GLN A 127 25.26 12.51 -2.22
CA GLN A 127 26.05 11.29 -2.22
C GLN A 127 25.82 10.53 -3.53
N ALA A 128 26.90 10.06 -4.15
CA ALA A 128 26.81 9.15 -5.27
C ALA A 128 26.24 7.80 -4.79
N CYS A 129 25.36 7.23 -5.56
CA CYS A 129 24.72 5.96 -5.30
C CYS A 129 24.83 5.08 -6.54
N ASP A 130 25.14 3.81 -6.33
CA ASP A 130 25.20 2.80 -7.37
C ASP A 130 24.62 1.46 -6.85
N SER A 131 24.89 0.37 -7.57
CA SER A 131 24.45 -0.98 -7.16
C SER A 131 25.19 -1.52 -5.92
N ASN A 132 26.27 -0.88 -5.47
CA ASN A 132 26.92 -1.23 -4.23
C ASN A 132 26.24 -0.50 -3.07
N ALA A 133 26.12 -1.19 -1.93
CA ALA A 133 25.56 -0.60 -0.75
C ALA A 133 26.41 0.58 -0.27
N GLN A 134 25.83 1.76 -0.23
CA GLN A 134 26.43 2.98 0.29
C GLN A 134 25.93 3.21 1.71
N CYS A 135 26.86 3.22 2.67
CA CYS A 135 26.52 3.46 4.06
C CYS A 135 26.34 4.97 4.30
N PHE A 136 25.20 5.38 4.80
CA PHE A 136 24.93 6.74 5.25
C PHE A 136 24.79 6.75 6.77
N ALA A 137 25.77 7.38 7.44
CA ALA A 137 25.76 7.50 8.90
C ALA A 137 24.77 8.59 9.35
N LEU A 138 23.91 8.23 10.28
CA LEU A 138 23.02 9.18 10.96
C LEU A 138 23.85 9.89 12.04
N THR A 139 23.75 11.21 12.08
CA THR A 139 24.61 12.03 12.95
C THR A 139 23.96 12.32 14.30
N ASP A 140 22.65 12.15 14.40
CA ASP A 140 21.89 12.43 15.62
C ASP A 140 20.77 11.40 15.79
N ARG A 141 20.63 10.86 17.02
CA ARG A 141 19.55 9.92 17.38
C ARG A 141 18.12 10.48 17.24
N PHE A 142 17.98 11.79 17.02
CA PHE A 142 16.70 12.47 16.83
C PHE A 142 16.36 12.72 15.35
N GLU A 143 17.23 12.31 14.43
CA GLU A 143 16.90 12.26 13.01
C GLU A 143 15.79 11.21 12.81
N TRP A 144 14.60 11.64 12.44
CA TRP A 144 13.44 10.75 12.37
C TRP A 144 12.93 10.53 10.97
N LEU A 145 13.31 11.39 10.04
CA LEU A 145 12.88 11.38 8.65
C LEU A 145 14.06 11.59 7.73
N MET A 146 14.16 10.77 6.71
CA MET A 146 15.11 10.91 5.61
C MET A 146 14.34 11.07 4.31
N ARG A 147 14.77 11.99 3.47
CA ARG A 147 14.23 12.20 2.13
C ARG A 147 15.36 12.04 1.12
N LEU A 148 15.11 11.28 0.09
CA LEU A 148 16.06 10.92 -0.95
C LEU A 148 15.52 11.38 -2.28
N ARG A 149 16.31 12.13 -3.03
CA ARG A 149 15.92 12.63 -4.34
C ARG A 149 17.02 12.37 -5.36
N PRO A 150 16.78 11.57 -6.40
CA PRO A 150 17.74 11.37 -7.46
C PRO A 150 17.90 12.65 -8.30
N LEU A 151 19.15 13.01 -8.59
CA LEU A 151 19.55 14.15 -9.40
C LEU A 151 20.01 13.65 -10.77
N GLY A 152 19.56 14.29 -11.84
CA GLY A 152 20.01 14.03 -13.21
C GLY A 152 19.39 12.80 -13.91
N SER A 153 19.04 11.75 -13.18
CA SER A 153 18.36 10.57 -13.74
C SER A 153 17.54 9.84 -12.65
N GLY A 154 16.44 9.22 -13.07
CA GLY A 154 15.67 8.35 -12.17
C GLY A 154 16.39 7.02 -11.94
N THR A 155 16.16 6.40 -10.78
CA THR A 155 16.72 5.10 -10.42
C THR A 155 15.81 4.37 -9.42
N ASP A 156 15.97 3.05 -9.31
CA ASP A 156 15.38 2.32 -8.20
C ASP A 156 16.24 2.56 -6.96
N ILE A 157 15.62 2.99 -5.88
CA ILE A 157 16.28 3.26 -4.60
C ILE A 157 15.81 2.24 -3.58
N ARG A 158 16.76 1.58 -2.94
CA ARG A 158 16.51 0.70 -1.81
C ARG A 158 17.24 1.21 -0.59
N VAL A 159 16.53 1.31 0.53
CA VAL A 159 17.08 1.75 1.82
C VAL A 159 16.75 0.71 2.89
N ILE A 160 17.78 0.22 3.56
CA ILE A 160 17.67 -0.72 4.68
C ILE A 160 18.42 -0.17 5.89
N GLY A 161 17.98 -0.51 7.09
CA GLY A 161 18.78 -0.27 8.30
C GLY A 161 20.01 -1.17 8.31
N GLU A 162 21.17 -0.64 8.62
CA GLU A 162 22.44 -1.41 8.68
C GLU A 162 22.74 -1.88 10.10
N SER A 163 22.57 -1.00 11.07
CA SER A 163 22.88 -1.28 12.49
C SER A 163 21.63 -1.33 13.38
N TYR A 164 20.47 -1.13 12.82
CA TYR A 164 19.17 -1.21 13.48
C TYR A 164 18.07 -1.49 12.46
N ASP A 165 16.94 -2.02 12.91
CA ASP A 165 15.77 -2.23 12.05
C ASP A 165 15.02 -0.92 11.86
N LEU A 166 14.81 -0.53 10.60
CA LEU A 166 13.91 0.57 10.28
C LEU A 166 12.48 0.23 10.74
N PRO A 167 11.71 1.22 11.19
CA PRO A 167 10.28 1.00 11.39
C PRO A 167 9.60 0.61 10.07
N PRO A 168 8.41 0.04 10.11
CA PRO A 168 7.68 -0.28 8.89
C PRO A 168 7.52 0.94 7.98
N GLN A 169 7.94 0.79 6.72
CA GLN A 169 7.81 1.81 5.68
C GLN A 169 6.55 1.59 4.85
N ILE A 170 6.16 0.34 4.71
CA ILE A 170 5.02 -0.11 3.91
C ILE A 170 4.25 -1.14 4.73
N TYR A 171 2.94 -1.01 4.76
CA TYR A 171 2.03 -2.03 5.23
C TYR A 171 1.26 -2.59 4.05
N GLN A 172 1.18 -3.90 3.98
CA GLN A 172 0.31 -4.61 3.05
C GLN A 172 -0.76 -5.32 3.86
N VAL A 173 -2.00 -5.06 3.50
CA VAL A 173 -3.19 -5.65 4.12
C VAL A 173 -3.88 -6.51 3.08
N ASP A 174 -3.99 -7.79 3.37
CA ASP A 174 -4.74 -8.76 2.59
C ASP A 174 -5.99 -9.15 3.35
N SER A 175 -7.16 -9.06 2.73
CA SER A 175 -8.42 -9.50 3.31
C SER A 175 -9.14 -10.47 2.39
N ARG A 176 -9.71 -11.52 2.96
CA ARG A 176 -10.42 -12.57 2.23
C ARG A 176 -11.73 -12.91 2.93
N ALA A 177 -12.81 -12.89 2.16
CA ALA A 177 -14.11 -13.37 2.57
C ALA A 177 -14.56 -14.52 1.66
N GLN A 178 -15.26 -15.49 2.24
CA GLN A 178 -15.79 -16.63 1.48
C GLN A 178 -17.28 -16.78 1.76
N SER A 179 -18.05 -16.95 0.68
CA SER A 179 -19.47 -17.21 0.75
C SER A 179 -19.76 -18.70 1.06
N PRO A 180 -20.98 -19.03 1.48
CA PRO A 180 -21.43 -20.42 1.62
C PRO A 180 -21.38 -21.23 0.32
N THR A 181 -21.44 -20.58 -0.82
CA THR A 181 -21.31 -21.20 -2.16
C THR A 181 -19.85 -21.36 -2.61
N LEU A 182 -18.89 -21.10 -1.69
CA LEU A 182 -17.45 -21.18 -1.93
C LEU A 182 -16.91 -20.08 -2.87
N GLU A 183 -17.68 -19.06 -3.18
CA GLU A 183 -17.16 -17.88 -3.84
C GLU A 183 -16.26 -17.11 -2.88
N THR A 184 -15.04 -16.84 -3.31
CA THR A 184 -14.03 -16.12 -2.51
C THR A 184 -13.75 -14.77 -3.15
N LYS A 185 -13.79 -13.71 -2.37
CA LYS A 185 -13.27 -12.38 -2.72
C LYS A 185 -12.06 -12.07 -1.86
N ALA A 186 -11.03 -11.55 -2.51
CA ALA A 186 -9.83 -11.08 -1.84
C ALA A 186 -9.56 -9.64 -2.26
N ILE A 187 -9.18 -8.83 -1.28
CA ILE A 187 -8.78 -7.43 -1.47
C ILE A 187 -7.41 -7.26 -0.85
N GLN A 188 -6.51 -6.62 -1.59
CA GLN A 188 -5.18 -6.26 -1.11
C GLN A 188 -5.04 -4.75 -1.16
N VAL A 189 -4.56 -4.17 -0.07
CA VAL A 189 -4.30 -2.74 0.06
C VAL A 189 -2.88 -2.55 0.55
N THR A 190 -2.14 -1.68 -0.13
CA THR A 190 -0.83 -1.23 0.33
C THR A 190 -0.97 0.17 0.90
N ARG A 191 -0.46 0.37 2.11
CA ARG A 191 -0.41 1.67 2.77
C ARG A 191 1.04 2.04 3.06
N THR A 192 1.43 3.23 2.62
CA THR A 192 2.69 3.89 2.98
C THR A 192 2.43 4.99 4.00
N GLU A 193 3.46 5.39 4.74
CA GLU A 193 3.38 6.61 5.55
C GLU A 193 3.19 7.85 4.66
N PRO A 194 2.45 8.86 5.14
CA PRO A 194 2.23 10.09 4.39
C PRO A 194 3.56 10.77 4.08
N ALA A 195 3.82 11.04 2.80
CA ALA A 195 5.00 11.76 2.35
C ALA A 195 4.64 13.19 1.90
N LEU A 196 5.47 14.15 2.30
CA LEU A 196 5.33 15.52 1.83
C LEU A 196 5.71 15.60 0.35
N PRO A 197 4.95 16.33 -0.47
CA PRO A 197 5.32 16.58 -1.86
C PRO A 197 6.74 17.19 -1.99
N PRO A 198 7.47 16.91 -3.09
CA PRO A 198 8.85 17.39 -3.29
C PRO A 198 9.01 18.91 -3.23
N ILE A 199 7.96 19.67 -3.54
CA ILE A 199 7.99 21.14 -3.50
C ILE A 199 8.36 21.67 -2.11
N PHE A 200 8.02 20.95 -1.05
CA PHE A 200 8.36 21.36 0.32
C PHE A 200 9.84 21.19 0.66
N ASP A 201 10.60 20.43 -0.12
CA ASP A 201 12.05 20.27 0.08
C ASP A 201 12.79 21.60 -0.19
N TYR A 202 12.24 22.45 -1.05
CA TYR A 202 12.79 23.78 -1.32
C TYR A 202 12.42 24.81 -0.23
N VAL A 203 11.29 24.64 0.43
CA VAL A 203 10.80 25.55 1.47
C VAL A 203 11.48 25.27 2.81
N LEU A 204 11.83 24.03 3.11
CA LEU A 204 12.50 23.62 4.36
C LEU A 204 13.90 24.25 4.54
N PHE A 205 14.50 24.76 3.46
CA PHE A 205 15.81 25.42 3.50
C PHE A 205 15.77 26.93 3.74
N SER A 206 14.60 27.57 3.67
CA SER A 206 14.50 29.02 3.90
C SER A 206 14.49 29.42 5.39
N GLY A 207 14.53 28.44 6.29
CA GLY A 207 14.52 28.68 7.75
C GLY A 207 15.90 28.96 8.39
N SER A 208 17.00 28.73 7.68
CA SER A 208 18.33 29.18 8.12
C SER A 208 18.56 30.58 7.56
N SER A 209 18.83 31.54 8.46
CA SER A 209 19.07 32.94 8.16
C SER A 209 19.81 33.17 6.85
N LEU A 210 19.16 33.79 5.88
CA LEU A 210 19.82 34.47 4.77
C LEU A 210 20.59 35.65 5.40
N VAL A 211 21.85 35.43 5.77
CA VAL A 211 22.78 36.52 6.03
C VAL A 211 23.14 37.06 4.65
N GLN A 212 22.66 38.24 4.34
CA GLN A 212 23.12 39.06 3.23
C GLN A 212 24.50 39.61 3.55
#